data_b1ab91b761a4195ce76c1b9603c09de8
#
_entry.id   b1ab91b761a4195ce76c1b9603c09de8
#
_cell.length_a   1.000
_cell.length_b   1.000
_cell.length_c   1.000
_cell.angle_alpha   90.00
_cell.angle_beta   90.00
_cell.angle_gamma   90.00
#
_symmetry.space_group_name_H-M   'P 1'
#
loop_
_entity.id
_entity.type
_entity.pdbx_description
1 polymer ?
#
loop_
_entity_poly.entity_id
_entity_poly.type
_entity_poly.pdbx_seq_one_letter_code
_entity_poly.pdbx_strand_id
1 'polypeptide(L)'
;LNSAAAGATPSTRTSRFGGWFKRARSGIDALPVHLPVRLGGAGIAQTKATPMRVLGFDQALVWVTVALLTWGLIMVYSASIALPDNPRFARAGYSASYFLTRHAASVAFAFVAALLTFQIPMKTWERAAPWLFVASLLLLVAVLIPHIGINVNGARRWLPMGFMRFQPSELAKLAMVLYAASYMVRKMEIKERFFRAVLPMGIAVVVVGMLVMAEPDMGAFMVIAVIAMGILFLGGVNARMFFVIAALVVVAFGTIVATSPWRRERIFAYLDPWSEEHALGKGYQLSHSLIAIGRGEIFGVGLGGSVEKLHWLPEAHTDFLLAVIGEEFGLVGVLLIIGMFLWLTRRIMHIGRQAIALDRVFSGLVAQGVGVWMGFQAFINMGVNLGALPTKGLTLPLMSFGGSAILMNLVALAVVLRIDYENRVLMRGGRV
;
A
#
# COMPACT_ATOMS: atom_id res chain seq x y z
N LEU A 1 -39.04 72.89 -8.60
CA LEU A 1 -39.33 72.80 -7.17
C LEU A 1 -38.99 71.36 -6.66
N ASN A 2 -37.91 71.26 -6.00
CA ASN A 2 -37.45 70.35 -4.90
C ASN A 2 -38.32 69.09 -4.62
N SER A 3 -37.81 67.90 -4.46
CA SER A 3 -36.83 67.44 -3.46
C SER A 3 -36.67 65.91 -3.55
N ALA A 4 -35.46 65.47 -3.26
CA ALA A 4 -35.01 64.24 -2.60
C ALA A 4 -35.72 62.91 -2.91
N ALA A 5 -35.01 62.00 -3.55
CA ALA A 5 -35.24 60.56 -3.49
C ALA A 5 -34.00 59.87 -2.92
N ALA A 6 -34.18 59.22 -1.79
CA ALA A 6 -33.18 58.41 -1.10
C ALA A 6 -32.95 57.09 -1.87
N GLY A 7 -31.67 56.74 -2.10
CA GLY A 7 -31.29 55.50 -2.74
C GLY A 7 -31.36 54.32 -1.75
N ALA A 8 -31.97 53.24 -2.17
CA ALA A 8 -31.89 51.94 -1.50
C ALA A 8 -30.83 51.09 -2.20
N THR A 9 -29.78 50.72 -1.46
CA THR A 9 -28.77 49.74 -1.86
C THR A 9 -29.29 48.32 -1.67
N PRO A 10 -29.09 47.39 -2.62
CA PRO A 10 -29.49 46.02 -2.42
C PRO A 10 -28.48 45.28 -1.52
N SER A 11 -29.00 44.66 -0.47
CA SER A 11 -28.27 43.80 0.44
C SER A 11 -27.81 42.52 -0.27
N THR A 12 -26.53 42.38 -0.47
CA THR A 12 -25.93 41.11 -0.92
C THR A 12 -25.96 40.08 0.23
N ARG A 13 -26.77 39.07 0.11
CA ARG A 13 -26.73 37.84 0.90
C ARG A 13 -25.43 37.11 0.59
N THR A 14 -24.40 37.28 1.39
CA THR A 14 -23.19 36.42 1.37
C THR A 14 -23.54 35.05 1.95
N SER A 15 -23.34 34.01 1.16
CA SER A 15 -23.58 32.64 1.53
C SER A 15 -22.69 32.23 2.72
N ARG A 16 -23.29 31.57 3.72
CA ARG A 16 -22.63 31.04 4.93
C ARG A 16 -21.49 30.03 4.69
N PHE A 17 -21.27 29.63 3.44
CA PHE A 17 -20.22 28.64 3.08
C PHE A 17 -18.81 29.25 2.86
N GLY A 18 -18.68 30.56 2.63
CA GLY A 18 -17.37 31.21 2.43
C GLY A 18 -16.56 31.42 3.71
N GLY A 19 -17.20 31.39 4.88
CA GLY A 19 -16.54 31.68 6.18
C GLY A 19 -15.71 30.54 6.73
N TRP A 20 -16.03 29.31 6.39
CA TRP A 20 -15.34 28.12 6.91
C TRP A 20 -13.96 27.91 6.27
N PHE A 21 -13.83 28.17 4.96
CA PHE A 21 -12.55 28.09 4.25
C PHE A 21 -11.59 29.23 4.59
N LYS A 22 -12.08 30.42 4.96
CA LYS A 22 -11.22 31.52 5.40
C LYS A 22 -10.64 31.26 6.80
N ARG A 23 -11.40 30.63 7.71
CA ARG A 23 -10.89 30.26 9.06
C ARG A 23 -9.84 29.15 9.02
N ALA A 24 -9.93 28.21 8.07
CA ALA A 24 -8.90 27.18 7.91
C ALA A 24 -7.56 27.74 7.38
N ARG A 25 -7.59 28.83 6.60
CA ARG A 25 -6.37 29.46 6.08
C ARG A 25 -5.67 30.38 7.11
N SER A 26 -6.42 31.05 7.98
CA SER A 26 -5.85 31.89 9.02
C SER A 26 -5.25 31.13 10.21
N GLY A 27 -5.57 29.85 10.37
CA GLY A 27 -5.01 29.01 11.43
C GLY A 27 -3.64 28.39 11.10
N ILE A 28 -3.21 28.44 9.83
CA ILE A 28 -1.93 27.88 9.40
C ILE A 28 -0.80 28.91 9.46
N ASP A 29 -1.14 30.22 9.34
CA ASP A 29 -0.16 31.33 9.36
C ASP A 29 0.15 31.85 10.76
N ALA A 30 -0.45 31.31 11.83
CA ALA A 30 -0.30 31.78 13.19
C ALA A 30 0.35 30.76 14.12
N LEU A 31 1.39 30.07 13.68
CA LEU A 31 2.33 29.40 14.60
C LEU A 31 3.57 30.30 14.72
N PRO A 32 3.71 31.08 15.79
CA PRO A 32 4.94 31.81 16.04
C PRO A 32 6.02 30.81 16.42
N VAL A 33 6.95 30.54 15.52
CA VAL A 33 8.24 29.94 15.88
C VAL A 33 9.06 31.04 16.58
N HIS A 34 8.78 31.25 17.84
CA HIS A 34 9.69 32.01 18.68
C HIS A 34 10.83 31.09 19.11
N LEU A 35 11.95 31.19 18.41
CA LEU A 35 13.24 30.76 18.93
C LEU A 35 13.63 31.74 20.05
N PRO A 36 13.81 31.34 21.32
CA PRO A 36 14.31 32.20 22.34
C PRO A 36 15.85 32.33 22.16
N VAL A 37 16.31 33.37 21.44
CA VAL A 37 17.69 33.84 21.59
C VAL A 37 17.78 34.58 22.90
N ARG A 38 18.27 33.96 23.96
CA ARG A 38 18.72 34.63 25.19
C ARG A 38 20.24 34.69 25.18
N LEU A 39 20.75 35.87 24.86
CA LEU A 39 22.10 36.29 25.25
C LEU A 39 22.03 36.79 26.69
N GLY A 40 22.84 36.25 27.59
CA GLY A 40 23.02 36.79 28.93
C GLY A 40 23.18 35.73 30.01
N GLY A 41 24.38 35.62 30.56
CA GLY A 41 24.82 34.60 31.47
C GLY A 41 24.14 34.57 32.83
N ALA A 42 23.96 33.39 33.33
CA ALA A 42 24.01 32.96 34.73
C ALA A 42 23.96 31.45 34.74
N GLY A 43 24.76 30.80 35.59
CA GLY A 43 25.03 29.37 35.64
C GLY A 43 23.79 28.48 35.56
N ILE A 44 23.67 27.78 34.45
CA ILE A 44 22.69 26.69 34.28
C ILE A 44 23.39 25.43 34.74
N ALA A 45 22.88 24.85 35.84
CA ALA A 45 23.21 23.51 36.22
C ALA A 45 23.09 22.62 35.00
N GLN A 46 24.19 22.03 34.56
CA GLN A 46 24.20 20.99 33.52
C GLN A 46 23.43 19.78 34.05
N THR A 47 22.11 19.76 33.82
CA THR A 47 21.41 18.49 33.79
C THR A 47 22.11 17.67 32.69
N LYS A 48 22.88 16.66 33.09
CA LYS A 48 23.40 15.63 32.21
C LYS A 48 22.20 15.03 31.48
N ALA A 49 21.87 15.59 30.32
CA ALA A 49 21.02 14.90 29.37
C ALA A 49 21.74 13.59 29.06
N THR A 50 21.21 12.50 29.56
CA THR A 50 21.61 11.15 29.15
C THR A 50 21.58 11.16 27.63
N PRO A 51 22.69 10.83 26.95
CA PRO A 51 22.68 10.75 25.51
C PRO A 51 21.69 9.65 25.14
N MET A 52 20.49 10.05 24.75
CA MET A 52 19.56 9.13 24.12
C MET A 52 20.31 8.61 22.89
N ARG A 53 20.78 7.35 22.95
CA ARG A 53 21.37 6.63 21.81
C ARG A 53 20.31 6.57 20.72
N VAL A 54 20.12 7.64 20.00
CA VAL A 54 19.25 7.71 18.85
C VAL A 54 19.95 6.90 17.76
N LEU A 55 19.62 5.64 17.64
CA LEU A 55 19.99 4.86 16.48
C LEU A 55 19.60 5.64 15.21
N GLY A 56 20.44 5.54 14.19
CA GLY A 56 20.35 6.39 13.00
C GLY A 56 19.08 6.24 12.16
N PHE A 57 18.11 5.39 12.57
CA PHE A 57 16.85 5.10 11.87
C PHE A 57 15.71 4.76 12.84
N ASP A 58 14.49 4.68 12.32
CA ASP A 58 13.27 4.42 13.09
C ASP A 58 13.16 2.96 13.55
N GLN A 59 13.49 2.71 14.81
CA GLN A 59 13.40 1.38 15.42
C GLN A 59 11.97 0.88 15.54
N ALA A 60 11.01 1.77 15.83
CA ALA A 60 9.62 1.36 16.00
C ALA A 60 9.05 0.83 14.68
N LEU A 61 9.41 1.47 13.53
CA LEU A 61 9.05 0.98 12.21
C LEU A 61 9.63 -0.43 11.96
N VAL A 62 10.89 -0.66 12.34
CA VAL A 62 11.52 -1.98 12.22
C VAL A 62 10.82 -3.03 13.08
N TRP A 63 10.55 -2.72 14.36
CA TRP A 63 9.93 -3.69 15.26
C TRP A 63 8.51 -4.06 14.85
N VAL A 64 7.70 -3.10 14.37
CA VAL A 64 6.36 -3.41 13.85
C VAL A 64 6.45 -4.25 12.57
N THR A 65 7.42 -3.96 11.69
CA THR A 65 7.66 -4.78 10.49
C THR A 65 8.06 -6.21 10.87
N VAL A 66 8.97 -6.39 11.82
CA VAL A 66 9.40 -7.70 12.31
C VAL A 66 8.23 -8.44 12.97
N ALA A 67 7.41 -7.76 13.77
CA ALA A 67 6.24 -8.36 14.40
C ALA A 67 5.22 -8.86 13.34
N LEU A 68 4.93 -8.06 12.31
CA LEU A 68 4.04 -8.47 11.20
C LEU A 68 4.62 -9.68 10.43
N LEU A 69 5.92 -9.68 10.12
CA LEU A 69 6.58 -10.79 9.44
C LEU A 69 6.56 -12.08 10.27
N THR A 70 6.86 -11.97 11.57
CA THR A 70 6.87 -13.12 12.47
C THR A 70 5.47 -13.70 12.65
N TRP A 71 4.49 -12.83 12.86
CA TRP A 71 3.09 -13.27 12.94
C TRP A 71 2.62 -13.87 11.61
N GLY A 72 2.98 -13.24 10.48
CA GLY A 72 2.70 -13.78 9.14
C GLY A 72 3.31 -15.17 8.94
N LEU A 73 4.55 -15.39 9.38
CA LEU A 73 5.23 -16.70 9.29
C LEU A 73 4.47 -17.78 10.06
N ILE A 74 4.05 -17.49 11.29
CA ILE A 74 3.26 -18.39 12.13
C ILE A 74 1.92 -18.70 11.47
N MET A 75 1.22 -17.67 10.99
CA MET A 75 -0.11 -17.83 10.42
C MET A 75 -0.10 -18.50 9.04
N VAL A 76 0.92 -18.26 8.22
CA VAL A 76 1.11 -19.00 6.95
C VAL A 76 1.33 -20.48 7.23
N TYR A 77 2.11 -20.83 8.26
CA TYR A 77 2.25 -22.23 8.67
C TYR A 77 0.92 -22.81 9.14
N SER A 78 0.21 -22.14 10.04
CA SER A 78 -1.11 -22.60 10.49
C SER A 78 -2.10 -22.79 9.34
N ALA A 79 -2.18 -21.81 8.43
CA ALA A 79 -3.11 -21.84 7.30
C ALA A 79 -2.74 -22.86 6.22
N SER A 80 -1.51 -23.36 6.19
CA SER A 80 -1.03 -24.28 5.15
C SER A 80 -0.77 -25.70 5.62
N ILE A 81 -0.90 -25.97 6.91
CA ILE A 81 -0.51 -27.27 7.53
C ILE A 81 -1.30 -28.45 6.96
N ALA A 82 -2.56 -28.25 6.58
CA ALA A 82 -3.44 -29.28 6.03
C ALA A 82 -3.33 -29.44 4.50
N LEU A 83 -2.65 -28.56 3.79
CA LEU A 83 -2.56 -28.61 2.33
C LEU A 83 -1.97 -29.90 1.75
N PRO A 84 -0.96 -30.55 2.38
CA PRO A 84 -0.43 -31.81 1.89
C PRO A 84 -1.44 -32.96 1.86
N ASP A 85 -2.50 -32.92 2.68
CA ASP A 85 -3.55 -33.93 2.71
C ASP A 85 -4.46 -33.85 1.45
N ASN A 86 -4.41 -32.74 0.73
CA ASN A 86 -5.11 -32.60 -0.54
C ASN A 86 -4.38 -33.41 -1.64
N PRO A 87 -5.10 -34.27 -2.41
CA PRO A 87 -4.50 -35.11 -3.46
C PRO A 87 -3.67 -34.37 -4.50
N ARG A 88 -3.94 -33.07 -4.74
CA ARG A 88 -3.15 -32.22 -5.66
C ARG A 88 -1.74 -31.95 -5.12
N PHE A 89 -1.63 -31.65 -3.82
CA PHE A 89 -0.36 -31.33 -3.17
C PHE A 89 0.39 -32.58 -2.73
N ALA A 90 -0.33 -33.62 -2.30
CA ALA A 90 0.24 -34.94 -1.97
C ALA A 90 0.98 -35.53 -3.18
N ARG A 91 0.38 -35.52 -4.38
CA ARG A 91 1.03 -35.99 -5.61
C ARG A 91 2.29 -35.18 -5.99
N ALA A 92 2.36 -33.92 -5.58
CA ALA A 92 3.52 -33.07 -5.81
C ALA A 92 4.60 -33.23 -4.73
N GLY A 93 4.41 -34.09 -3.74
CA GLY A 93 5.37 -34.39 -2.66
C GLY A 93 5.53 -33.24 -1.65
N TYR A 94 4.53 -32.41 -1.45
CA TYR A 94 4.60 -31.33 -0.48
C TYR A 94 4.50 -31.86 0.96
N SER A 95 5.46 -31.45 1.80
CA SER A 95 5.42 -31.72 3.25
C SER A 95 4.59 -30.67 3.98
N ALA A 96 4.15 -30.94 5.21
CA ALA A 96 3.46 -29.96 6.05
C ALA A 96 4.27 -28.67 6.28
N SER A 97 5.60 -28.72 6.23
CA SER A 97 6.49 -27.58 6.37
C SER A 97 6.86 -26.88 5.04
N TYR A 98 6.38 -27.37 3.89
CA TYR A 98 6.77 -26.85 2.58
C TYR A 98 6.53 -25.33 2.43
N PHE A 99 5.33 -24.86 2.78
CA PHE A 99 5.01 -23.45 2.69
C PHE A 99 5.75 -22.61 3.73
N LEU A 100 5.93 -23.14 4.95
CA LEU A 100 6.72 -22.49 6.00
C LEU A 100 8.17 -22.29 5.56
N THR A 101 8.84 -23.33 5.07
CA THR A 101 10.24 -23.25 4.65
C THR A 101 10.44 -22.29 3.49
N ARG A 102 9.54 -22.32 2.49
CA ARG A 102 9.60 -21.38 1.36
C ARG A 102 9.31 -19.94 1.78
N HIS A 103 8.36 -19.74 2.69
CA HIS A 103 8.05 -18.43 3.22
C HIS A 103 9.21 -17.86 4.04
N ALA A 104 9.78 -18.66 4.95
CA ALA A 104 10.95 -18.29 5.73
C ALA A 104 12.16 -17.96 4.86
N ALA A 105 12.44 -18.78 3.84
CA ALA A 105 13.51 -18.52 2.87
C ALA A 105 13.26 -17.20 2.09
N SER A 106 12.02 -16.93 1.70
CA SER A 106 11.65 -15.68 1.04
C SER A 106 11.83 -14.47 1.96
N VAL A 107 11.45 -14.58 3.24
CA VAL A 107 11.66 -13.53 4.25
C VAL A 107 13.15 -13.29 4.47
N ALA A 108 13.96 -14.36 4.61
CA ALA A 108 15.41 -14.23 4.78
C ALA A 108 16.06 -13.56 3.57
N PHE A 109 15.71 -13.98 2.35
CA PHE A 109 16.19 -13.35 1.11
C PHE A 109 15.78 -11.88 1.01
N ALA A 110 14.51 -11.57 1.30
CA ALA A 110 13.99 -10.22 1.28
C ALA A 110 14.64 -9.33 2.36
N PHE A 111 15.01 -9.89 3.52
CA PHE A 111 15.74 -9.18 4.55
C PHE A 111 17.16 -8.80 4.09
N VAL A 112 17.88 -9.72 3.44
CA VAL A 112 19.20 -9.42 2.83
C VAL A 112 19.06 -8.34 1.77
N ALA A 113 18.06 -8.43 0.88
CA ALA A 113 17.79 -7.42 -0.13
C ALA A 113 17.46 -6.05 0.51
N ALA A 114 16.71 -6.02 1.61
CA ALA A 114 16.41 -4.80 2.36
C ALA A 114 17.67 -4.17 2.96
N LEU A 115 18.59 -4.97 3.53
CA LEU A 115 19.87 -4.48 4.05
C LEU A 115 20.73 -3.85 2.95
N LEU A 116 20.80 -4.48 1.78
CA LEU A 116 21.51 -3.91 0.61
C LEU A 116 20.83 -2.63 0.12
N THR A 117 19.52 -2.63 0.03
CA THR A 117 18.71 -1.45 -0.37
C THR A 117 18.92 -0.28 0.57
N PHE A 118 19.00 -0.51 1.88
CA PHE A 118 19.24 0.53 2.87
C PHE A 118 20.58 1.24 2.68
N GLN A 119 21.60 0.60 2.09
CA GLN A 119 22.89 1.23 1.80
C GLN A 119 22.83 2.24 0.66
N ILE A 120 21.82 2.15 -0.22
CA ILE A 120 21.72 2.97 -1.43
C ILE A 120 21.17 4.37 -1.07
N PRO A 121 21.88 5.48 -1.35
CA PRO A 121 21.41 6.82 -1.07
C PRO A 121 20.22 7.21 -1.95
N MET A 122 19.32 8.06 -1.45
CA MET A 122 18.11 8.47 -2.17
C MET A 122 18.39 9.16 -3.50
N LYS A 123 19.52 9.86 -3.62
CA LYS A 123 19.96 10.45 -4.89
C LYS A 123 20.18 9.43 -6.00
N THR A 124 20.64 8.23 -5.66
CA THR A 124 20.78 7.12 -6.61
C THR A 124 19.41 6.60 -7.06
N TRP A 125 18.46 6.43 -6.13
CA TRP A 125 17.08 6.05 -6.43
C TRP A 125 16.39 7.05 -7.35
N GLU A 126 16.60 8.34 -7.14
CA GLU A 126 16.04 9.40 -7.99
C GLU A 126 16.54 9.30 -9.43
N ARG A 127 17.85 9.07 -9.62
CA ARG A 127 18.45 8.89 -10.95
C ARG A 127 18.02 7.58 -11.61
N ALA A 128 17.85 6.53 -10.84
CA ALA A 128 17.44 5.22 -11.33
C ALA A 128 15.93 5.13 -11.60
N ALA A 129 15.11 6.01 -11.06
CA ALA A 129 13.64 5.93 -11.13
C ALA A 129 13.09 5.74 -12.56
N PRO A 130 13.48 6.53 -13.59
CA PRO A 130 12.97 6.32 -14.95
C PRO A 130 13.42 5.00 -15.54
N TRP A 131 14.64 4.55 -15.26
CA TRP A 131 15.18 3.29 -15.76
C TRP A 131 14.52 2.08 -15.11
N LEU A 132 14.27 2.14 -13.82
CA LEU A 132 13.50 1.11 -13.09
C LEU A 132 12.07 1.00 -13.61
N PHE A 133 11.47 2.13 -13.97
CA PHE A 133 10.14 2.14 -14.56
C PHE A 133 10.15 1.46 -15.94
N VAL A 134 11.09 1.81 -16.82
CA VAL A 134 11.25 1.14 -18.11
C VAL A 134 11.56 -0.35 -17.94
N ALA A 135 12.46 -0.71 -17.02
CA ALA A 135 12.76 -2.11 -16.74
C ALA A 135 11.53 -2.89 -16.25
N SER A 136 10.69 -2.27 -15.41
CA SER A 136 9.44 -2.89 -14.97
C SER A 136 8.47 -3.12 -16.13
N LEU A 137 8.35 -2.19 -17.08
CA LEU A 137 7.54 -2.37 -18.29
C LEU A 137 8.06 -3.52 -19.16
N LEU A 138 9.37 -3.61 -19.34
CA LEU A 138 9.98 -4.70 -20.11
C LEU A 138 9.71 -6.07 -19.45
N LEU A 139 9.77 -6.14 -18.11
CA LEU A 139 9.45 -7.37 -17.38
C LEU A 139 7.96 -7.73 -17.45
N LEU A 140 7.06 -6.74 -17.43
CA LEU A 140 5.62 -6.95 -17.65
C LEU A 140 5.34 -7.47 -19.06
N VAL A 141 6.05 -6.97 -20.08
CA VAL A 141 5.97 -7.51 -21.44
C VAL A 141 6.53 -8.93 -21.50
N ALA A 142 7.70 -9.15 -20.88
CA ALA A 142 8.37 -10.45 -20.90
C ALA A 142 7.52 -11.57 -20.30
N VAL A 143 6.76 -11.28 -19.21
CA VAL A 143 5.91 -12.30 -18.57
C VAL A 143 4.72 -12.73 -19.44
N LEU A 144 4.27 -11.87 -20.36
CA LEU A 144 3.20 -12.19 -21.30
C LEU A 144 3.66 -13.11 -22.43
N ILE A 145 4.97 -13.17 -22.72
CA ILE A 145 5.52 -13.99 -23.80
C ILE A 145 5.38 -15.48 -23.44
N PRO A 146 4.81 -16.30 -24.34
CA PRO A 146 4.77 -17.74 -24.16
C PRO A 146 6.18 -18.32 -23.94
N HIS A 147 6.30 -19.32 -23.07
CA HIS A 147 7.55 -19.97 -22.65
C HIS A 147 8.45 -19.18 -21.69
N ILE A 148 8.30 -17.84 -21.58
CA ILE A 148 9.01 -17.02 -20.57
C ILE A 148 8.17 -16.91 -19.30
N GLY A 149 6.89 -16.54 -19.43
CA GLY A 149 5.96 -16.47 -18.30
C GLY A 149 5.31 -17.82 -17.95
N ILE A 150 5.27 -18.15 -16.65
CA ILE A 150 4.60 -19.35 -16.15
C ILE A 150 3.10 -19.08 -16.06
N ASN A 151 2.30 -19.99 -16.63
CA ASN A 151 0.85 -19.97 -16.49
C ASN A 151 0.45 -20.69 -15.19
N VAL A 152 -0.24 -19.98 -14.30
CA VAL A 152 -0.81 -20.52 -13.06
C VAL A 152 -2.29 -20.13 -13.01
N ASN A 153 -3.16 -21.11 -12.91
CA ASN A 153 -4.62 -20.88 -12.87
C ASN A 153 -5.16 -20.03 -14.04
N GLY A 154 -4.61 -20.22 -15.25
CA GLY A 154 -5.03 -19.47 -16.45
C GLY A 154 -4.43 -18.06 -16.60
N ALA A 155 -3.58 -17.61 -15.69
CA ALA A 155 -2.93 -16.32 -15.75
C ALA A 155 -1.40 -16.45 -15.82
N ARG A 156 -0.77 -15.67 -16.72
CA ARG A 156 0.69 -15.59 -16.84
C ARG A 156 1.17 -14.36 -16.08
N ARG A 157 1.63 -14.56 -14.84
CA ARG A 157 2.03 -13.47 -13.92
C ARG A 157 3.43 -13.67 -13.34
N TRP A 158 4.05 -14.82 -13.58
CA TRP A 158 5.25 -15.25 -12.86
C TRP A 158 6.39 -15.55 -13.83
N LEU A 159 7.58 -15.05 -13.49
CA LEU A 159 8.82 -15.39 -14.15
C LEU A 159 9.58 -16.42 -13.28
N PRO A 160 10.10 -17.51 -13.87
CA PRO A 160 10.92 -18.46 -13.15
C PRO A 160 12.31 -17.86 -12.87
N MET A 161 12.62 -17.64 -11.59
CA MET A 161 13.96 -17.17 -11.16
C MET A 161 14.66 -18.24 -10.30
N GLY A 162 14.64 -19.50 -10.74
CA GLY A 162 15.26 -20.62 -10.05
C GLY A 162 14.56 -20.95 -8.73
N PHE A 163 15.07 -20.43 -7.61
CA PHE A 163 14.56 -20.74 -6.27
C PHE A 163 13.20 -20.08 -5.93
N MET A 164 12.82 -19.00 -6.63
CA MET A 164 11.54 -18.33 -6.44
C MET A 164 10.87 -17.96 -7.76
N ARG A 165 9.54 -17.81 -7.73
CA ARG A 165 8.78 -17.23 -8.84
C ARG A 165 8.68 -15.73 -8.61
N PHE A 166 9.15 -14.94 -9.57
CA PHE A 166 9.10 -13.48 -9.48
C PHE A 166 7.89 -12.93 -10.21
N GLN A 167 7.17 -12.02 -9.57
CA GLN A 167 6.01 -11.35 -10.15
C GLN A 167 6.38 -9.91 -10.55
N PRO A 168 6.45 -9.58 -11.85
CA PRO A 168 6.83 -8.25 -12.32
C PRO A 168 5.94 -7.11 -11.83
N SER A 169 4.64 -7.36 -11.63
CA SER A 169 3.72 -6.35 -11.12
C SER A 169 4.06 -5.88 -9.69
N GLU A 170 4.74 -6.70 -8.87
CA GLU A 170 5.25 -6.28 -7.56
C GLU A 170 6.38 -5.24 -7.69
N LEU A 171 7.31 -5.47 -8.64
CA LEU A 171 8.33 -4.46 -8.96
C LEU A 171 7.70 -3.20 -9.56
N ALA A 172 6.70 -3.35 -10.42
CA ALA A 172 6.02 -2.21 -11.05
C ALA A 172 5.37 -1.27 -10.03
N LYS A 173 4.89 -1.77 -8.87
CA LYS A 173 4.40 -0.92 -7.78
C LYS A 173 5.51 -0.01 -7.22
N LEU A 174 6.68 -0.56 -6.90
CA LEU A 174 7.82 0.23 -6.43
C LEU A 174 8.35 1.19 -7.52
N ALA A 175 8.47 0.69 -8.75
CA ALA A 175 8.90 1.50 -9.88
C ALA A 175 7.95 2.69 -10.13
N MET A 176 6.64 2.48 -9.98
CA MET A 176 5.64 3.55 -10.07
C MET A 176 5.79 4.57 -8.94
N VAL A 177 6.04 4.14 -7.70
CA VAL A 177 6.32 5.07 -6.57
C VAL A 177 7.50 5.97 -6.90
N LEU A 178 8.62 5.39 -7.33
CA LEU A 178 9.85 6.13 -7.63
C LEU A 178 9.67 7.05 -8.85
N TYR A 179 9.06 6.53 -9.92
CA TYR A 179 8.83 7.27 -11.15
C TYR A 179 7.88 8.44 -10.94
N ALA A 180 6.74 8.22 -10.27
CA ALA A 180 5.75 9.26 -10.01
C ALA A 180 6.32 10.37 -9.11
N ALA A 181 7.11 10.01 -8.08
CA ALA A 181 7.80 10.97 -7.23
C ALA A 181 8.82 11.81 -8.02
N SER A 182 9.68 11.15 -8.81
CA SER A 182 10.66 11.84 -9.68
C SER A 182 9.97 12.71 -10.75
N TYR A 183 8.86 12.24 -11.30
CA TYR A 183 8.05 13.00 -12.25
C TYR A 183 7.48 14.27 -11.62
N MET A 184 6.89 14.17 -10.42
CA MET A 184 6.31 15.31 -9.71
C MET A 184 7.35 16.38 -9.39
N VAL A 185 8.54 15.99 -8.92
CA VAL A 185 9.64 16.93 -8.66
C VAL A 185 9.99 17.72 -9.92
N ARG A 186 10.11 17.06 -11.08
CA ARG A 186 10.41 17.73 -12.36
C ARG A 186 9.28 18.61 -12.89
N LYS A 187 8.06 18.42 -12.43
CA LYS A 187 6.87 19.14 -12.92
C LYS A 187 6.26 20.08 -11.89
N MET A 188 6.93 20.33 -10.76
CA MET A 188 6.41 21.18 -9.68
C MET A 188 6.00 22.59 -10.14
N GLU A 189 6.75 23.20 -11.07
CA GLU A 189 6.46 24.55 -11.57
C GLU A 189 5.18 24.60 -12.45
N ILE A 190 4.82 23.49 -13.08
CA ILE A 190 3.69 23.42 -14.02
C ILE A 190 2.55 22.54 -13.54
N LYS A 191 2.55 22.15 -12.27
CA LYS A 191 1.58 21.23 -11.67
C LYS A 191 0.10 21.65 -11.81
N GLU A 192 -0.15 22.93 -12.03
CA GLU A 192 -1.49 23.46 -12.24
C GLU A 192 -2.01 23.29 -13.68
N ARG A 193 -1.15 22.90 -14.63
CA ARG A 193 -1.50 22.72 -16.05
C ARG A 193 -1.82 21.25 -16.32
N PHE A 194 -3.11 20.88 -16.38
CA PHE A 194 -3.60 19.51 -16.55
C PHE A 194 -2.89 18.74 -17.66
N PHE A 195 -2.92 19.25 -18.91
CA PHE A 195 -2.34 18.54 -20.06
C PHE A 195 -0.82 18.35 -19.98
N ARG A 196 -0.11 19.23 -19.28
CA ARG A 196 1.36 19.17 -19.19
C ARG A 196 1.86 18.44 -17.95
N ALA A 197 1.07 18.45 -16.87
CA ALA A 197 1.45 17.85 -15.61
C ALA A 197 0.80 16.49 -15.35
N VAL A 198 -0.46 16.32 -15.71
CA VAL A 198 -1.25 15.15 -15.34
C VAL A 198 -1.34 14.13 -16.47
N LEU A 199 -1.59 14.58 -17.70
CA LEU A 199 -1.80 13.67 -18.85
C LEU A 199 -0.62 12.71 -19.09
N PRO A 200 0.67 13.14 -19.07
CA PRO A 200 1.77 12.20 -19.29
C PRO A 200 1.86 11.12 -18.20
N MET A 201 1.56 11.46 -16.94
CA MET A 201 1.47 10.47 -15.87
C MET A 201 0.28 9.54 -16.07
N GLY A 202 -0.86 10.07 -16.51
CA GLY A 202 -2.04 9.27 -16.88
C GLY A 202 -1.71 8.25 -17.97
N ILE A 203 -0.97 8.65 -19.01
CA ILE A 203 -0.50 7.74 -20.07
C ILE A 203 0.38 6.64 -19.49
N ALA A 204 1.33 6.98 -18.61
CA ALA A 204 2.19 5.98 -17.95
C ALA A 204 1.38 4.96 -17.14
N VAL A 205 0.37 5.42 -16.39
CA VAL A 205 -0.55 4.53 -15.64
C VAL A 205 -1.37 3.66 -16.58
N VAL A 206 -1.86 4.20 -17.69
CA VAL A 206 -2.64 3.43 -18.68
C VAL A 206 -1.77 2.36 -19.33
N VAL A 207 -0.53 2.68 -19.71
CA VAL A 207 0.40 1.70 -20.31
C VAL A 207 0.68 0.54 -19.34
N VAL A 208 1.04 0.84 -18.08
CA VAL A 208 1.22 -0.19 -17.04
C VAL A 208 -0.08 -0.96 -16.83
N GLY A 209 -1.21 -0.24 -16.76
CA GLY A 209 -2.53 -0.82 -16.57
C GLY A 209 -2.90 -1.81 -17.67
N MET A 210 -2.67 -1.48 -18.93
CA MET A 210 -2.94 -2.39 -20.05
C MET A 210 -2.09 -3.67 -19.95
N LEU A 211 -0.81 -3.57 -19.60
CA LEU A 211 0.07 -4.74 -19.44
C LEU A 211 -0.38 -5.62 -18.26
N VAL A 212 -0.64 -5.02 -17.11
CA VAL A 212 -1.10 -5.75 -15.90
C VAL A 212 -2.50 -6.35 -16.10
N MET A 213 -3.37 -5.68 -16.85
CA MET A 213 -4.69 -6.22 -17.20
C MET A 213 -4.61 -7.37 -18.21
N ALA A 214 -3.60 -7.41 -19.07
CA ALA A 214 -3.29 -8.54 -19.94
C ALA A 214 -2.79 -9.78 -19.13
N GLU A 215 -2.26 -9.57 -17.93
CA GLU A 215 -1.94 -10.62 -16.94
C GLU A 215 -3.14 -11.06 -16.10
N PRO A 216 -4.39 -10.72 -16.41
CA PRO A 216 -5.62 -10.58 -15.61
C PRO A 216 -5.43 -10.19 -14.12
N ASP A 217 -4.48 -9.29 -13.81
CA ASP A 217 -4.18 -8.84 -12.45
C ASP A 217 -4.77 -7.45 -12.12
N MET A 218 -6.09 -7.44 -11.96
CA MET A 218 -6.84 -6.22 -11.63
C MET A 218 -6.45 -5.64 -10.24
N GLY A 219 -6.04 -6.50 -9.30
CA GLY A 219 -5.62 -6.08 -7.96
C GLY A 219 -4.35 -5.22 -8.02
N ALA A 220 -3.31 -5.70 -8.71
CA ALA A 220 -2.08 -4.93 -8.89
C ALA A 220 -2.33 -3.62 -9.64
N PHE A 221 -3.18 -3.61 -10.67
CA PHE A 221 -3.55 -2.39 -11.38
C PHE A 221 -4.19 -1.35 -10.45
N MET A 222 -5.15 -1.75 -9.60
CA MET A 222 -5.78 -0.84 -8.63
C MET A 222 -4.74 -0.19 -7.71
N VAL A 223 -3.82 -0.98 -7.17
CA VAL A 223 -2.76 -0.48 -6.28
C VAL A 223 -1.84 0.51 -7.02
N ILE A 224 -1.41 0.18 -8.25
CA ILE A 224 -0.56 1.06 -9.07
C ILE A 224 -1.25 2.38 -9.41
N ALA A 225 -2.52 2.34 -9.77
CA ALA A 225 -3.31 3.53 -10.06
C ALA A 225 -3.44 4.42 -8.81
N VAL A 226 -3.74 3.83 -7.64
CA VAL A 226 -3.85 4.57 -6.38
C VAL A 226 -2.49 5.14 -5.92
N ILE A 227 -1.38 4.44 -6.13
CA ILE A 227 -0.03 4.96 -5.89
C ILE A 227 0.20 6.23 -6.72
N ALA A 228 -0.02 6.16 -8.04
CA ALA A 228 0.19 7.29 -8.93
C ALA A 228 -0.70 8.47 -8.58
N MET A 229 -2.00 8.22 -8.35
CA MET A 229 -2.96 9.25 -7.94
C MET A 229 -2.59 9.86 -6.57
N GLY A 230 -2.22 9.03 -5.61
CA GLY A 230 -1.81 9.48 -4.27
C GLY A 230 -0.59 10.40 -4.33
N ILE A 231 0.43 10.04 -5.13
CA ILE A 231 1.63 10.87 -5.31
C ILE A 231 1.32 12.17 -6.06
N LEU A 232 0.46 12.16 -7.08
CA LEU A 232 0.01 13.37 -7.76
C LEU A 232 -0.71 14.32 -6.79
N PHE A 233 -1.60 13.79 -5.97
CA PHE A 233 -2.34 14.57 -4.96
C PHE A 233 -1.40 15.14 -3.89
N LEU A 234 -0.53 14.31 -3.31
CA LEU A 234 0.44 14.72 -2.29
C LEU A 234 1.52 15.66 -2.84
N GLY A 235 1.83 15.55 -4.14
CA GLY A 235 2.71 16.48 -4.87
C GLY A 235 2.08 17.84 -5.18
N GLY A 236 0.81 18.04 -4.81
CA GLY A 236 0.13 19.33 -4.87
C GLY A 236 -0.54 19.62 -6.22
N VAL A 237 -0.96 18.60 -6.95
CA VAL A 237 -1.87 18.78 -8.09
C VAL A 237 -3.21 19.33 -7.59
N ASN A 238 -3.81 20.24 -8.37
CA ASN A 238 -5.06 20.89 -8.01
C ASN A 238 -6.17 19.86 -7.69
N ALA A 239 -6.87 20.06 -6.58
CA ALA A 239 -7.91 19.15 -6.11
C ALA A 239 -9.01 18.87 -7.17
N ARG A 240 -9.37 19.87 -7.99
CA ARG A 240 -10.34 19.66 -9.09
C ARG A 240 -9.83 18.63 -10.10
N MET A 241 -8.56 18.76 -10.49
CA MET A 241 -7.91 17.80 -11.40
C MET A 241 -7.86 16.41 -10.81
N PHE A 242 -7.55 16.31 -9.52
CA PHE A 242 -7.55 15.05 -8.80
C PHE A 242 -8.92 14.37 -8.84
N PHE A 243 -10.01 15.10 -8.52
CA PHE A 243 -11.35 14.54 -8.55
C PHE A 243 -11.81 14.15 -9.96
N VAL A 244 -11.43 14.92 -11.00
CA VAL A 244 -11.71 14.55 -12.40
C VAL A 244 -11.01 13.24 -12.76
N ILE A 245 -9.73 13.08 -12.41
CA ILE A 245 -8.98 11.84 -12.67
C ILE A 245 -9.59 10.68 -11.88
N ALA A 246 -9.92 10.90 -10.61
CA ALA A 246 -10.56 9.89 -9.77
C ALA A 246 -11.88 9.42 -10.38
N ALA A 247 -12.72 10.36 -10.84
CA ALA A 247 -13.97 10.04 -11.52
C ALA A 247 -13.72 9.25 -12.82
N LEU A 248 -12.75 9.67 -13.64
CA LEU A 248 -12.39 8.94 -14.87
C LEU A 248 -11.91 7.52 -14.58
N VAL A 249 -11.10 7.32 -13.53
CA VAL A 249 -10.64 5.99 -13.09
C VAL A 249 -11.81 5.14 -12.63
N VAL A 250 -12.73 5.70 -11.84
CA VAL A 250 -13.94 4.99 -11.37
C VAL A 250 -14.82 4.60 -12.55
N VAL A 251 -15.06 5.52 -13.50
CA VAL A 251 -15.84 5.23 -14.71
C VAL A 251 -15.18 4.15 -15.56
N ALA A 252 -13.86 4.26 -15.82
CA ALA A 252 -13.11 3.26 -16.57
C ALA A 252 -13.19 1.88 -15.90
N PHE A 253 -13.03 1.85 -14.57
CA PHE A 253 -13.14 0.63 -13.78
C PHE A 253 -14.56 0.04 -13.86
N GLY A 254 -15.58 0.85 -13.68
CA GLY A 254 -16.98 0.48 -13.82
C GLY A 254 -17.28 -0.09 -15.21
N THR A 255 -16.77 0.56 -16.27
CA THR A 255 -16.91 0.07 -17.66
C THR A 255 -16.23 -1.30 -17.85
N ILE A 256 -15.00 -1.48 -17.35
CA ILE A 256 -14.27 -2.77 -17.41
C ILE A 256 -15.05 -3.88 -16.68
N VAL A 257 -15.72 -3.57 -15.58
CA VAL A 257 -16.57 -4.54 -14.86
C VAL A 257 -17.85 -4.80 -15.64
N ALA A 258 -18.54 -3.76 -16.10
CA ALA A 258 -19.81 -3.86 -16.79
C ALA A 258 -19.72 -4.64 -18.12
N THR A 259 -18.62 -4.48 -18.86
CA THR A 259 -18.41 -5.15 -20.15
C THR A 259 -17.92 -6.59 -20.02
N SER A 260 -17.56 -7.06 -18.82
CA SER A 260 -17.05 -8.42 -18.61
C SER A 260 -18.04 -9.26 -17.78
N PRO A 261 -18.74 -10.26 -18.38
CA PRO A 261 -19.69 -11.10 -17.64
C PRO A 261 -19.08 -11.74 -16.40
N TRP A 262 -17.86 -12.26 -16.51
CA TRP A 262 -17.12 -12.88 -15.41
C TRP A 262 -16.85 -11.91 -14.23
N ARG A 263 -16.64 -10.62 -14.49
CA ARG A 263 -16.42 -9.61 -13.44
C ARG A 263 -17.73 -9.18 -12.81
N ARG A 264 -18.81 -9.08 -13.59
CA ARG A 264 -20.16 -8.77 -13.07
C ARG A 264 -20.64 -9.85 -12.11
N GLU A 265 -20.50 -11.13 -12.48
CA GLU A 265 -20.88 -12.24 -11.61
C GLU A 265 -20.13 -12.23 -10.27
N ARG A 266 -18.87 -11.77 -10.23
CA ARG A 266 -18.17 -11.57 -8.96
C ARG A 266 -18.77 -10.45 -8.10
N ILE A 267 -19.32 -9.40 -8.71
CA ILE A 267 -20.02 -8.35 -7.97
C ILE A 267 -21.34 -8.88 -7.42
N PHE A 268 -22.11 -9.64 -8.21
CA PHE A 268 -23.35 -10.25 -7.72
C PHE A 268 -23.08 -11.27 -6.62
N ALA A 269 -22.09 -12.13 -6.78
CA ALA A 269 -21.66 -13.06 -5.74
C ALA A 269 -21.14 -12.37 -4.46
N TYR A 270 -20.64 -11.14 -4.57
CA TYR A 270 -20.27 -10.31 -3.40
C TYR A 270 -21.50 -9.75 -2.69
N LEU A 271 -22.53 -9.31 -3.45
CA LEU A 271 -23.76 -8.73 -2.87
C LEU A 271 -24.62 -9.79 -2.18
N ASP A 272 -24.65 -11.02 -2.72
CA ASP A 272 -25.35 -12.16 -2.12
C ASP A 272 -24.49 -13.43 -2.20
N PRO A 273 -23.51 -13.59 -1.28
CA PRO A 273 -22.62 -14.74 -1.29
C PRO A 273 -23.29 -16.05 -0.81
N TRP A 274 -24.48 -15.94 -0.22
CA TRP A 274 -25.19 -17.06 0.37
C TRP A 274 -26.24 -17.69 -0.56
N SER A 275 -26.54 -17.07 -1.69
CA SER A 275 -27.50 -17.63 -2.64
C SER A 275 -27.02 -18.99 -3.19
N GLU A 276 -27.96 -19.88 -3.51
CA GLU A 276 -27.66 -21.21 -4.07
C GLU A 276 -26.81 -21.13 -5.33
N GLU A 277 -26.99 -20.08 -6.14
CA GLU A 277 -26.24 -19.82 -7.37
C GLU A 277 -24.78 -19.49 -7.12
N HIS A 278 -24.48 -18.78 -6.02
CA HIS A 278 -23.15 -18.22 -5.76
C HIS A 278 -22.37 -18.96 -4.66
N ALA A 279 -23.06 -19.57 -3.70
CA ALA A 279 -22.45 -20.20 -2.52
C ALA A 279 -21.42 -21.30 -2.86
N LEU A 280 -21.67 -22.12 -3.89
CA LEU A 280 -20.76 -23.16 -4.37
C LEU A 280 -19.83 -22.70 -5.50
N GLY A 281 -19.93 -21.42 -5.91
CA GLY A 281 -19.21 -20.84 -7.03
C GLY A 281 -18.33 -19.66 -6.65
N LYS A 282 -18.64 -18.49 -7.20
CA LYS A 282 -17.86 -17.26 -7.04
C LYS A 282 -17.99 -16.61 -5.66
N GLY A 283 -19.05 -16.91 -4.91
CA GLY A 283 -19.27 -16.50 -3.53
C GLY A 283 -18.56 -17.38 -2.51
N TYR A 284 -18.13 -18.58 -2.91
CA TYR A 284 -17.57 -19.60 -2.02
C TYR A 284 -16.45 -19.09 -1.12
N GLN A 285 -15.48 -18.40 -1.68
CA GLN A 285 -14.34 -17.85 -0.92
C GLN A 285 -14.79 -16.81 0.12
N LEU A 286 -15.76 -15.97 -0.24
CA LEU A 286 -16.26 -14.93 0.65
C LEU A 286 -17.11 -15.53 1.77
N SER A 287 -18.03 -16.42 1.47
CA SER A 287 -18.88 -17.06 2.47
C SER A 287 -18.05 -17.82 3.51
N HIS A 288 -17.05 -18.60 3.08
CA HIS A 288 -16.14 -19.30 3.99
C HIS A 288 -15.23 -18.36 4.80
N SER A 289 -14.82 -17.22 4.21
CA SER A 289 -14.11 -16.17 4.96
C SER A 289 -14.97 -15.57 6.08
N LEU A 290 -16.25 -15.32 5.80
CA LEU A 290 -17.19 -14.77 6.80
C LEU A 290 -17.55 -15.82 7.87
N ILE A 291 -17.68 -17.11 7.51
CA ILE A 291 -17.87 -18.20 8.47
C ILE A 291 -16.66 -18.30 9.41
N ALA A 292 -15.44 -18.28 8.86
CA ALA A 292 -14.20 -18.28 9.64
C ALA A 292 -14.18 -17.16 10.70
N ILE A 293 -14.41 -15.92 10.26
CA ILE A 293 -14.39 -14.76 11.13
C ILE A 293 -15.51 -14.82 12.17
N GLY A 294 -16.73 -15.24 11.76
CA GLY A 294 -17.88 -15.40 12.66
C GLY A 294 -17.62 -16.45 13.74
N ARG A 295 -16.99 -17.59 13.39
CA ARG A 295 -16.63 -18.65 14.31
C ARG A 295 -15.58 -18.22 15.36
N GLY A 296 -14.71 -17.26 15.00
CA GLY A 296 -13.69 -16.77 15.91
C GLY A 296 -14.21 -15.88 17.02
N GLU A 297 -15.42 -15.37 16.95
CA GLU A 297 -16.02 -14.52 17.98
C GLU A 297 -15.06 -13.39 18.47
N ILE A 298 -14.91 -13.19 19.79
CA ILE A 298 -14.05 -12.14 20.36
C ILE A 298 -12.59 -12.61 20.49
N PHE A 299 -12.34 -13.81 20.99
CA PHE A 299 -11.00 -14.27 21.37
C PHE A 299 -10.43 -15.35 20.45
N GLY A 300 -11.21 -15.87 19.52
CA GLY A 300 -10.83 -16.93 18.62
C GLY A 300 -10.94 -18.33 19.21
N VAL A 301 -10.78 -19.33 18.34
CA VAL A 301 -10.80 -20.75 18.72
C VAL A 301 -9.43 -21.26 19.19
N GLY A 302 -8.44 -20.39 19.21
CA GLY A 302 -7.04 -20.70 19.55
C GLY A 302 -6.17 -20.97 18.32
N LEU A 303 -4.86 -20.78 18.47
CA LEU A 303 -3.88 -20.99 17.41
C LEU A 303 -3.92 -22.43 16.94
N GLY A 304 -4.02 -22.65 15.63
CA GLY A 304 -4.11 -23.96 15.03
C GLY A 304 -5.55 -24.54 15.01
N GLY A 305 -6.53 -23.89 15.68
CA GLY A 305 -7.91 -24.37 15.81
C GLY A 305 -8.86 -24.03 14.66
N SER A 306 -8.40 -23.33 13.63
CA SER A 306 -9.21 -23.03 12.45
C SER A 306 -9.66 -24.32 11.74
N VAL A 307 -10.95 -24.41 11.41
CA VAL A 307 -11.53 -25.49 10.61
C VAL A 307 -11.58 -25.10 9.13
N GLU A 308 -11.81 -23.83 8.84
CA GLU A 308 -11.92 -23.34 7.48
C GLU A 308 -10.62 -23.54 6.67
N LYS A 309 -9.46 -23.53 7.31
CA LYS A 309 -8.17 -23.87 6.66
C LYS A 309 -8.04 -25.33 6.24
N LEU A 310 -8.90 -26.22 6.76
CA LEU A 310 -8.94 -27.66 6.42
C LEU A 310 -9.64 -27.88 5.08
N HIS A 311 -9.14 -27.23 4.02
CA HIS A 311 -9.61 -27.31 2.62
C HIS A 311 -10.93 -26.59 2.31
N TRP A 312 -11.62 -25.99 3.28
CA TRP A 312 -12.86 -25.26 3.05
C TRP A 312 -12.60 -23.86 2.49
N LEU A 313 -11.58 -23.16 2.96
CA LEU A 313 -11.23 -21.83 2.48
C LEU A 313 -10.06 -21.89 1.48
N PRO A 314 -10.31 -21.76 0.15
CA PRO A 314 -9.23 -21.66 -0.83
C PRO A 314 -8.36 -20.44 -0.61
N GLU A 315 -7.05 -20.56 -0.89
CA GLU A 315 -6.07 -19.47 -0.75
C GLU A 315 -5.99 -18.90 0.69
N ALA A 316 -6.26 -19.73 1.71
CA ALA A 316 -6.22 -19.36 3.12
C ALA A 316 -4.85 -18.82 3.56
N HIS A 317 -3.76 -19.29 2.96
CA HIS A 317 -2.37 -18.88 3.28
C HIS A 317 -1.89 -17.66 2.46
N THR A 318 -2.63 -17.23 1.45
CA THR A 318 -2.33 -16.10 0.56
C THR A 318 -3.31 -14.94 0.78
N ASP A 319 -4.44 -14.94 0.09
CA ASP A 319 -5.36 -13.80 0.02
C ASP A 319 -6.32 -13.72 1.22
N PHE A 320 -6.61 -14.86 1.84
CA PHE A 320 -7.56 -14.99 2.95
C PHE A 320 -6.90 -15.29 4.31
N LEU A 321 -5.63 -14.91 4.47
CA LEU A 321 -4.91 -15.11 5.72
C LEU A 321 -5.58 -14.42 6.91
N LEU A 322 -6.17 -13.25 6.71
CA LEU A 322 -6.88 -12.52 7.77
C LEU A 322 -8.12 -13.29 8.26
N ALA A 323 -8.79 -14.04 7.39
CA ALA A 323 -9.93 -14.86 7.81
C ALA A 323 -9.49 -15.97 8.78
N VAL A 324 -8.36 -16.65 8.50
CA VAL A 324 -7.77 -17.63 9.42
C VAL A 324 -7.33 -16.97 10.73
N ILE A 325 -6.74 -15.76 10.68
CA ILE A 325 -6.40 -14.99 11.89
C ILE A 325 -7.68 -14.65 12.67
N GLY A 326 -8.75 -14.26 11.97
CA GLY A 326 -10.04 -13.95 12.57
C GLY A 326 -10.66 -15.18 13.24
N GLU A 327 -10.54 -16.39 12.67
CA GLU A 327 -11.00 -17.62 13.29
C GLU A 327 -10.15 -18.02 14.51
N GLU A 328 -8.82 -17.96 14.39
CA GLU A 328 -7.91 -18.42 15.45
C GLU A 328 -7.74 -17.43 16.61
N PHE A 329 -7.77 -16.11 16.36
CA PHE A 329 -7.54 -15.05 17.37
C PHE A 329 -8.76 -14.14 17.57
N GLY A 330 -9.86 -14.37 16.86
CA GLY A 330 -11.09 -13.62 16.96
C GLY A 330 -10.97 -12.14 16.59
N LEU A 331 -11.93 -11.37 17.05
CA LEU A 331 -11.99 -9.91 16.83
C LEU A 331 -10.72 -9.21 17.33
N VAL A 332 -10.18 -9.65 18.49
CA VAL A 332 -8.95 -9.07 19.07
C VAL A 332 -7.77 -9.19 18.11
N GLY A 333 -7.57 -10.35 17.47
CA GLY A 333 -6.52 -10.55 16.49
C GLY A 333 -6.70 -9.65 15.26
N VAL A 334 -7.91 -9.57 14.74
CA VAL A 334 -8.24 -8.72 13.58
C VAL A 334 -7.99 -7.24 13.90
N LEU A 335 -8.47 -6.73 15.03
CA LEU A 335 -8.26 -5.33 15.44
C LEU A 335 -6.79 -5.00 15.68
N LEU A 336 -6.01 -5.93 16.23
CA LEU A 336 -4.57 -5.75 16.42
C LEU A 336 -3.84 -5.61 15.07
N ILE A 337 -4.17 -6.46 14.09
CA ILE A 337 -3.60 -6.36 12.73
C ILE A 337 -3.98 -5.03 12.07
N ILE A 338 -5.26 -4.64 12.13
CA ILE A 338 -5.73 -3.34 11.60
C ILE A 338 -4.94 -2.19 12.27
N GLY A 339 -4.80 -2.22 13.59
CA GLY A 339 -4.05 -1.24 14.37
C GLY A 339 -2.58 -1.15 13.95
N MET A 340 -1.91 -2.29 13.74
CA MET A 340 -0.51 -2.35 13.32
C MET A 340 -0.33 -1.76 11.92
N PHE A 341 -1.20 -2.07 10.94
CA PHE A 341 -1.13 -1.48 9.61
C PHE A 341 -1.47 0.00 9.58
N LEU A 342 -2.44 0.44 10.38
CA LEU A 342 -2.77 1.85 10.52
C LEU A 342 -1.58 2.63 11.11
N TRP A 343 -0.94 2.08 12.14
CA TRP A 343 0.24 2.67 12.74
C TRP A 343 1.42 2.70 11.74
N LEU A 344 1.69 1.59 11.05
CA LEU A 344 2.73 1.47 10.03
C LEU A 344 2.55 2.55 8.94
N THR A 345 1.35 2.64 8.38
CA THR A 345 1.02 3.61 7.34
C THR A 345 1.21 5.05 7.84
N ARG A 346 0.69 5.38 9.04
CA ARG A 346 0.85 6.71 9.65
C ARG A 346 2.33 7.05 9.89
N ARG A 347 3.12 6.07 10.32
CA ARG A 347 4.55 6.27 10.58
C ARG A 347 5.32 6.54 9.29
N ILE A 348 5.08 5.79 8.23
CA ILE A 348 5.66 6.01 6.91
C ILE A 348 5.28 7.40 6.37
N MET A 349 4.00 7.78 6.47
CA MET A 349 3.53 9.11 6.06
C MET A 349 4.19 10.24 6.86
N HIS A 350 4.46 10.02 8.14
CA HIS A 350 5.17 10.98 9.00
C HIS A 350 6.61 11.18 8.54
N ILE A 351 7.35 10.09 8.25
CA ILE A 351 8.72 10.14 7.70
C ILE A 351 8.74 10.94 6.39
N GLY A 352 7.75 10.71 5.51
CA GLY A 352 7.64 11.44 4.25
C GLY A 352 7.39 12.94 4.46
N ARG A 353 6.53 13.33 5.42
CA ARG A 353 6.30 14.75 5.76
C ARG A 353 7.54 15.41 6.33
N GLN A 354 8.32 14.71 7.16
CA GLN A 354 9.59 15.20 7.66
C GLN A 354 10.59 15.45 6.52
N ALA A 355 10.67 14.56 5.53
CA ALA A 355 11.55 14.75 4.38
C ALA A 355 11.15 16.00 3.56
N ILE A 356 9.85 16.23 3.34
CA ILE A 356 9.37 17.44 2.65
C ILE A 356 9.73 18.69 3.44
N ALA A 357 9.59 18.69 4.77
CA ALA A 357 9.95 19.81 5.63
C ALA A 357 11.47 20.13 5.63
N LEU A 358 12.29 19.18 5.17
CA LEU A 358 13.74 19.34 4.96
C LEU A 358 14.09 19.61 3.48
N ASP A 359 13.16 20.13 2.69
CA ASP A 359 13.29 20.41 1.25
C ASP A 359 13.66 19.19 0.38
N ARG A 360 13.41 17.97 0.88
CA ARG A 360 13.68 16.71 0.18
C ARG A 360 12.40 16.14 -0.41
N VAL A 361 11.84 16.86 -1.38
CA VAL A 361 10.51 16.56 -1.94
C VAL A 361 10.46 15.17 -2.57
N PHE A 362 11.47 14.75 -3.35
CA PHE A 362 11.53 13.41 -3.93
C PHE A 362 11.43 12.32 -2.85
N SER A 363 12.31 12.38 -1.85
CA SER A 363 12.33 11.42 -0.76
C SER A 363 11.00 11.40 0.02
N GLY A 364 10.43 12.58 0.25
CA GLY A 364 9.14 12.72 0.91
C GLY A 364 7.99 12.08 0.16
N LEU A 365 7.90 12.31 -1.16
CA LEU A 365 6.88 11.71 -2.02
C LEU A 365 7.07 10.20 -2.16
N VAL A 366 8.32 9.71 -2.20
CA VAL A 366 8.61 8.26 -2.21
C VAL A 366 8.11 7.60 -0.93
N ALA A 367 8.46 8.15 0.25
CA ALA A 367 7.96 7.59 1.51
C ALA A 367 6.43 7.61 1.58
N GLN A 368 5.80 8.73 1.24
CA GLN A 368 4.34 8.83 1.22
C GLN A 368 3.70 7.88 0.20
N GLY A 369 4.31 7.70 -0.98
CA GLY A 369 3.87 6.74 -1.98
C GLY A 369 3.92 5.29 -1.48
N VAL A 370 4.97 4.91 -0.76
CA VAL A 370 5.05 3.60 -0.08
C VAL A 370 3.97 3.48 0.99
N GLY A 371 3.71 4.54 1.77
CA GLY A 371 2.63 4.57 2.76
C GLY A 371 1.25 4.37 2.12
N VAL A 372 0.97 5.03 1.00
CA VAL A 372 -0.25 4.83 0.22
C VAL A 372 -0.36 3.40 -0.29
N TRP A 373 0.72 2.85 -0.84
CA TRP A 373 0.74 1.46 -1.31
C TRP A 373 0.41 0.47 -0.19
N MET A 374 1.20 0.48 0.90
CA MET A 374 1.03 -0.47 2.02
C MET A 374 -0.35 -0.35 2.67
N GLY A 375 -0.78 0.89 2.93
CA GLY A 375 -2.06 1.15 3.58
C GLY A 375 -3.24 0.75 2.70
N PHE A 376 -3.22 1.10 1.41
CA PHE A 376 -4.30 0.76 0.49
C PHE A 376 -4.39 -0.74 0.22
N GLN A 377 -3.24 -1.41 -0.01
CA GLN A 377 -3.24 -2.86 -0.25
C GLN A 377 -3.74 -3.63 0.98
N ALA A 378 -3.29 -3.24 2.19
CA ALA A 378 -3.80 -3.82 3.44
C ALA A 378 -5.30 -3.56 3.61
N PHE A 379 -5.76 -2.33 3.37
CA PHE A 379 -7.18 -1.96 3.45
C PHE A 379 -8.06 -2.81 2.51
N ILE A 380 -7.64 -2.99 1.26
CA ILE A 380 -8.39 -3.82 0.31
C ILE A 380 -8.40 -5.28 0.76
N ASN A 381 -7.26 -5.87 1.15
CA ASN A 381 -7.23 -7.26 1.60
C ASN A 381 -8.12 -7.47 2.83
N MET A 382 -8.01 -6.62 3.85
CA MET A 382 -8.84 -6.69 5.05
C MET A 382 -10.32 -6.50 4.71
N GLY A 383 -10.65 -5.52 3.87
CA GLY A 383 -12.02 -5.26 3.44
C GLY A 383 -12.64 -6.43 2.67
N VAL A 384 -11.85 -7.13 1.84
CA VAL A 384 -12.29 -8.36 1.14
C VAL A 384 -12.56 -9.48 2.13
N ASN A 385 -11.65 -9.74 3.07
CA ASN A 385 -11.81 -10.81 4.06
C ASN A 385 -13.01 -10.56 4.99
N LEU A 386 -13.26 -9.29 5.35
CA LEU A 386 -14.39 -8.88 6.21
C LEU A 386 -15.71 -8.72 5.45
N GLY A 387 -15.74 -8.99 4.14
CA GLY A 387 -16.95 -8.84 3.33
C GLY A 387 -17.37 -7.40 3.06
N ALA A 388 -16.49 -6.42 3.31
CA ALA A 388 -16.76 -5.01 3.02
C ALA A 388 -16.44 -4.63 1.56
N LEU A 389 -15.67 -5.45 0.85
CA LEU A 389 -15.24 -5.22 -0.53
C LEU A 389 -15.34 -6.51 -1.36
N PRO A 390 -15.58 -6.42 -2.69
CA PRO A 390 -15.66 -7.59 -3.55
C PRO A 390 -14.32 -8.33 -3.62
N THR A 391 -14.39 -9.66 -3.72
CA THR A 391 -13.23 -10.56 -3.71
C THR A 391 -12.20 -10.20 -4.79
N LYS A 392 -10.97 -9.97 -4.37
CA LYS A 392 -9.78 -9.69 -5.19
C LYS A 392 -8.58 -10.43 -4.63
N GLY A 393 -7.79 -11.03 -5.51
CA GLY A 393 -6.52 -11.67 -5.16
C GLY A 393 -5.45 -10.62 -4.86
N LEU A 394 -5.42 -10.10 -3.65
CA LEU A 394 -4.37 -9.22 -3.13
C LEU A 394 -3.89 -9.75 -1.80
N THR A 395 -2.61 -10.04 -1.71
CA THR A 395 -1.99 -10.50 -0.46
C THR A 395 -1.95 -9.40 0.60
N LEU A 396 -2.09 -9.77 1.87
CA LEU A 396 -1.86 -8.87 3.00
C LEU A 396 -0.35 -8.56 3.08
N PRO A 397 0.09 -7.29 2.94
CA PRO A 397 1.51 -6.94 2.93
C PRO A 397 2.26 -7.50 4.14
N LEU A 398 3.49 -7.96 3.95
CA LEU A 398 4.37 -8.50 5.00
C LEU A 398 3.90 -9.82 5.65
N MET A 399 2.64 -10.19 5.58
CA MET A 399 2.08 -11.34 6.31
C MET A 399 1.77 -12.54 5.43
N SER A 400 1.05 -12.32 4.31
CA SER A 400 0.62 -13.40 3.43
C SER A 400 1.77 -14.10 2.71
N PHE A 401 1.59 -15.38 2.39
CA PHE A 401 2.51 -16.12 1.56
C PHE A 401 2.62 -15.51 0.17
N GLY A 402 3.83 -15.07 -0.20
CA GLY A 402 4.10 -14.46 -1.51
C GLY A 402 5.53 -13.94 -1.59
N GLY A 403 6.47 -14.76 -2.13
CA GLY A 403 7.89 -14.42 -2.11
C GLY A 403 8.23 -13.07 -2.73
N SER A 404 7.67 -12.77 -3.93
CA SER A 404 7.89 -11.48 -4.61
C SER A 404 7.28 -10.30 -3.86
N ALA A 405 6.08 -10.49 -3.30
CA ALA A 405 5.40 -9.45 -2.55
C ALA A 405 6.19 -9.09 -1.28
N ILE A 406 6.65 -10.08 -0.51
CA ILE A 406 7.48 -9.86 0.68
C ILE A 406 8.79 -9.18 0.31
N LEU A 407 9.46 -9.64 -0.75
CA LEU A 407 10.69 -9.04 -1.25
C LEU A 407 10.48 -7.55 -1.54
N MET A 408 9.49 -7.20 -2.35
CA MET A 408 9.26 -5.82 -2.75
C MET A 408 8.73 -4.95 -1.61
N ASN A 409 7.96 -5.51 -0.69
CA ASN A 409 7.51 -4.82 0.52
C ASN A 409 8.68 -4.46 1.44
N LEU A 410 9.61 -5.40 1.69
CA LEU A 410 10.79 -5.14 2.52
C LEU A 410 11.77 -4.18 1.84
N VAL A 411 11.96 -4.28 0.53
CA VAL A 411 12.74 -3.30 -0.25
C VAL A 411 12.12 -1.90 -0.14
N ALA A 412 10.80 -1.78 -0.28
CA ALA A 412 10.12 -0.49 -0.15
C ALA A 412 10.26 0.10 1.26
N LEU A 413 10.12 -0.72 2.31
CA LEU A 413 10.34 -0.28 3.69
C LEU A 413 11.81 0.08 3.97
N ALA A 414 12.76 -0.61 3.37
CA ALA A 414 14.18 -0.26 3.47
C ALA A 414 14.47 1.11 2.83
N VAL A 415 13.83 1.43 1.71
CA VAL A 415 13.87 2.79 1.12
C VAL A 415 13.31 3.83 2.09
N VAL A 416 12.18 3.55 2.75
CA VAL A 416 11.60 4.45 3.77
C VAL A 416 12.55 4.63 4.96
N LEU A 417 13.15 3.55 5.46
CA LEU A 417 14.14 3.61 6.54
C LEU A 417 15.39 4.40 6.12
N ARG A 418 15.82 4.28 4.86
CA ARG A 418 16.90 5.10 4.30
C ARG A 418 16.54 6.58 4.30
N ILE A 419 15.31 6.91 3.93
CA ILE A 419 14.80 8.30 3.97
C ILE A 419 14.82 8.83 5.41
N ASP A 420 14.34 8.06 6.38
CA ASP A 420 14.38 8.45 7.80
C ASP A 420 15.80 8.64 8.31
N TYR A 421 16.72 7.73 7.95
CA TYR A 421 18.15 7.88 8.28
C TYR A 421 18.72 9.19 7.74
N GLU A 422 18.49 9.46 6.46
CA GLU A 422 18.99 10.69 5.82
C GLU A 422 18.33 11.95 6.41
N ASN A 423 17.04 11.91 6.77
CA ASN A 423 16.38 13.01 7.48
C ASN A 423 17.04 13.29 8.83
N ARG A 424 17.37 12.25 9.60
CA ARG A 424 18.04 12.40 10.91
C ARG A 424 19.45 12.93 10.79
N VAL A 425 20.19 12.54 9.74
CA VAL A 425 21.54 13.08 9.48
C VAL A 425 21.43 14.58 9.21
N LEU A 426 20.51 15.03 8.37
CA LEU A 426 20.32 16.45 8.05
C LEU A 426 19.85 17.25 9.27
N MET A 427 18.92 16.75 10.08
CA MET A 427 18.47 17.40 11.31
C MET A 427 19.60 17.60 12.35
N ARG A 428 20.69 16.84 12.24
CA ARG A 428 21.90 16.97 13.06
C ARG A 428 22.99 17.85 12.42
N GLY A 429 22.68 18.51 11.29
CA GLY A 429 23.64 19.33 10.55
C GLY A 429 24.65 18.55 9.71
N GLY A 430 24.44 17.22 9.53
CA GLY A 430 25.25 16.39 8.62
C GLY A 430 24.92 16.65 7.15
N ARG A 431 25.76 16.14 6.25
CA ARG A 431 25.54 16.15 4.79
C ARG A 431 25.20 14.73 4.32
N VAL A 432 24.33 14.62 3.31
CA VAL A 432 23.87 13.35 2.70
C VAL A 432 24.15 13.35 1.20
#